data_f2d4e2f02af37b9a32740b939d3a2b61
#
_entry.id   f2d4e2f02af37b9a32740b939d3a2b61
#
_cell.length_a   1.000
_cell.length_b   1.000
_cell.length_c   1.000
_cell.angle_alpha   90.00
_cell.angle_beta   90.00
_cell.angle_gamma   90.00
#
_symmetry.space_group_name_H-M   'P 1'
#
loop_
_entity.id
_entity.type
_entity.pdbx_description
1 polymer ?
#
loop_
_entity_poly.entity_id
_entity_poly.type
_entity_poly.pdbx_seq_one_letter_code
_entity_poly.pdbx_strand_id
1 'polypeptide(L)'
;MRFSSKLFRLAIVASVSACFVACQKKEEKPIDYSSIPYKYLSPASFKADSSKNAEIPSLERRYDYRYAVMLGDTLGVTVLEFESDVYALDYYMNSGHFQGSVPILRGNFLEQSFRADKRIFIFRHDSYRRYERADLENYVRRFPGYHGGFPQAFLSLPFEHREQGRSSIQTKFFLGVKASFPVLVQSYRDGNLRWNVARSWDQVESEDFEKWAAGLKQVTPSEIVPANDCVYFEAGENSNGIASRLAGGRVAIVWGYLSWPDLERLFFVASDRIFEARY
;
A
#
# COMPACT_ATOMS: atom_id res chain seq x y z
N MET A 1 23.81 47.54 34.30
CA MET A 1 22.67 47.45 33.35
C MET A 1 21.89 46.21 33.66
N ARG A 2 20.69 46.33 34.25
CA ARG A 2 19.80 45.20 34.55
C ARG A 2 18.79 45.08 33.39
N PHE A 3 19.00 44.16 32.51
CA PHE A 3 18.01 43.83 31.47
C PHE A 3 16.80 43.12 32.10
N SER A 4 15.63 43.69 31.87
CA SER A 4 14.37 43.29 32.45
C SER A 4 13.96 41.89 31.98
N SER A 5 13.87 40.92 32.93
CA SER A 5 13.45 39.53 32.72
C SER A 5 12.01 39.38 32.16
N LYS A 6 11.25 40.44 32.07
CA LYS A 6 9.88 40.46 31.56
C LYS A 6 9.81 40.42 30.02
N LEU A 7 10.78 41.01 29.32
CA LEU A 7 10.84 40.98 27.85
C LEU A 7 11.19 39.59 27.31
N PHE A 8 12.03 38.84 28.05
CA PHE A 8 12.40 37.47 27.62
C PHE A 8 11.26 36.47 27.75
N ARG A 9 10.37 36.64 28.74
CA ARG A 9 9.19 35.77 28.90
C ARG A 9 8.10 36.04 27.85
N LEU A 10 7.95 37.27 27.37
CA LEU A 10 7.00 37.57 26.28
C LEU A 10 7.44 37.00 24.94
N ALA A 11 8.73 36.98 24.64
CA ALA A 11 9.26 36.43 23.39
C ALA A 11 9.09 34.90 23.30
N ILE A 12 9.21 34.18 24.43
CA ILE A 12 9.05 32.71 24.47
C ILE A 12 7.57 32.35 24.31
N VAL A 13 6.64 33.07 24.90
CA VAL A 13 5.20 32.80 24.75
C VAL A 13 4.72 33.08 23.33
N ALA A 14 5.23 34.10 22.66
CA ALA A 14 4.89 34.43 21.28
C ALA A 14 5.42 33.38 20.29
N SER A 15 6.62 32.82 20.52
CA SER A 15 7.19 31.79 19.66
C SER A 15 6.51 30.41 19.82
N VAL A 16 6.06 30.06 21.02
CA VAL A 16 5.29 28.81 21.25
C VAL A 16 3.91 28.89 20.62
N SER A 17 3.24 30.04 20.71
CA SER A 17 1.94 30.26 20.06
C SER A 17 2.03 30.23 18.52
N ALA A 18 3.12 30.69 17.92
CA ALA A 18 3.33 30.65 16.48
C ALA A 18 3.55 29.19 15.98
N CYS A 19 4.18 28.33 16.78
CA CYS A 19 4.35 26.91 16.43
C CYS A 19 3.03 26.12 16.48
N PHE A 20 2.09 26.46 17.37
CA PHE A 20 0.79 25.80 17.42
C PHE A 20 -0.15 26.16 16.25
N VAL A 21 0.02 27.31 15.63
CA VAL A 21 -0.78 27.72 14.45
C VAL A 21 -0.29 27.02 13.17
N ALA A 22 0.99 26.60 13.11
CA ALA A 22 1.56 25.95 11.92
C ALA A 22 1.16 24.48 11.74
N CYS A 23 0.56 23.85 12.75
CA CYS A 23 0.12 22.45 12.72
C CYS A 23 -1.40 22.27 12.54
N GLN A 24 -2.14 23.29 12.15
CA GLN A 24 -3.48 23.04 11.63
C GLN A 24 -3.33 22.28 10.32
N LYS A 25 -3.61 20.96 10.34
CA LYS A 25 -3.86 20.20 9.12
C LYS A 25 -4.81 21.01 8.28
N LYS A 26 -4.34 21.52 7.13
CA LYS A 26 -5.23 22.10 6.12
C LYS A 26 -6.29 21.05 5.88
N GLU A 27 -7.53 21.32 6.28
CA GLU A 27 -8.65 20.46 5.88
C GLU A 27 -8.64 20.44 4.35
N GLU A 28 -8.24 19.33 3.79
CA GLU A 28 -8.33 19.11 2.36
C GLU A 28 -9.81 19.23 2.00
N LYS A 29 -10.13 20.21 1.18
CA LYS A 29 -11.51 20.36 0.68
C LYS A 29 -11.94 19.01 0.09
N PRO A 30 -13.13 18.51 0.46
CA PRO A 30 -13.62 17.26 -0.09
C PRO A 30 -13.59 17.32 -1.62
N ILE A 31 -13.02 16.31 -2.24
CA ILE A 31 -12.94 16.23 -3.69
C ILE A 31 -14.35 16.04 -4.22
N ASP A 32 -14.80 16.94 -5.07
CA ASP A 32 -16.07 16.79 -5.78
C ASP A 32 -15.88 15.88 -7.00
N TYR A 33 -16.25 14.63 -6.85
CA TYR A 33 -16.17 13.64 -7.92
C TYR A 33 -17.28 13.84 -8.97
N SER A 34 -18.33 14.62 -8.67
CA SER A 34 -19.47 14.85 -9.58
C SER A 34 -19.18 15.94 -10.61
N SER A 35 -18.33 16.90 -10.28
CA SER A 35 -18.01 18.05 -11.14
C SER A 35 -17.03 17.76 -12.27
N ILE A 36 -16.49 16.53 -12.35
CA ILE A 36 -15.50 16.18 -13.35
C ILE A 36 -16.19 15.80 -14.66
N PRO A 37 -16.16 16.65 -15.69
CA PRO A 37 -16.85 16.38 -16.94
C PRO A 37 -16.20 15.18 -17.63
N TYR A 38 -16.93 14.12 -17.77
CA TYR A 38 -16.60 13.05 -18.70
C TYR A 38 -17.21 13.42 -20.06
N LYS A 39 -16.43 13.38 -21.13
CA LYS A 39 -16.80 13.92 -22.46
C LYS A 39 -18.12 13.37 -23.01
N TYR A 40 -18.58 12.22 -22.50
CA TYR A 40 -19.74 11.49 -23.01
C TYR A 40 -20.79 11.17 -21.94
N LEU A 41 -20.64 11.67 -20.72
CA LEU A 41 -21.49 11.33 -19.60
C LEU A 41 -22.10 12.59 -19.00
N SER A 42 -23.42 12.67 -18.98
CA SER A 42 -24.13 13.58 -18.10
C SER A 42 -24.45 12.87 -16.78
N PRO A 43 -24.32 13.52 -15.61
CA PRO A 43 -24.72 12.92 -14.34
C PRO A 43 -26.23 12.65 -14.38
N ALA A 44 -26.62 11.37 -14.39
CA ALA A 44 -28.05 10.99 -14.37
C ALA A 44 -28.60 10.92 -12.95
N SER A 45 -27.79 10.55 -11.99
CA SER A 45 -28.13 10.58 -10.59
C SER A 45 -26.86 10.44 -9.72
N PHE A 46 -26.87 11.10 -8.60
CA PHE A 46 -25.82 11.05 -7.61
C PHE A 46 -26.40 10.54 -6.28
N LYS A 47 -25.79 9.52 -5.72
CA LYS A 47 -26.03 9.11 -4.34
C LYS A 47 -24.69 8.98 -3.66
N ALA A 48 -24.32 9.96 -2.84
CA ALA A 48 -23.21 9.80 -1.92
C ALA A 48 -23.71 8.98 -0.74
N ASP A 49 -23.22 7.77 -0.59
CA ASP A 49 -23.37 7.04 0.63
C ASP A 49 -22.08 7.20 1.42
N SER A 50 -22.11 8.10 2.41
CA SER A 50 -20.99 8.34 3.32
C SER A 50 -20.94 7.31 4.45
N SER A 51 -21.69 6.21 4.34
CA SER A 51 -21.68 5.16 5.35
C SER A 51 -20.30 4.50 5.38
N LYS A 52 -19.65 4.54 6.55
CA LYS A 52 -18.53 3.66 6.86
C LYS A 52 -19.04 2.25 6.71
N ASN A 53 -18.67 1.58 5.64
CA ASN A 53 -19.02 0.19 5.46
C ASN A 53 -18.14 -0.63 6.42
N ALA A 54 -18.73 -1.12 7.53
CA ALA A 54 -18.03 -1.89 8.55
C ALA A 54 -17.39 -3.19 8.00
N GLU A 55 -17.80 -3.61 6.79
CA GLU A 55 -17.29 -4.80 6.11
C GLU A 55 -15.93 -4.58 5.42
N ILE A 56 -15.57 -3.32 5.10
CA ILE A 56 -14.30 -3.01 4.46
C ILE A 56 -13.39 -2.31 5.46
N PRO A 57 -12.33 -2.97 5.93
CA PRO A 57 -11.40 -2.38 6.90
C PRO A 57 -10.78 -1.08 6.38
N SER A 58 -10.69 -0.07 7.25
CA SER A 58 -10.06 1.22 6.96
C SER A 58 -10.67 2.02 5.81
N LEU A 59 -11.91 1.70 5.41
CA LEU A 59 -12.68 2.51 4.47
C LEU A 59 -13.21 3.75 5.20
N GLU A 60 -12.85 4.93 4.74
CA GLU A 60 -13.37 6.21 5.27
C GLU A 60 -14.70 6.59 4.63
N ARG A 61 -14.77 6.49 3.30
CA ARG A 61 -15.94 6.97 2.54
C ARG A 61 -16.15 6.10 1.29
N ARG A 62 -17.41 6.01 0.91
CA ARG A 62 -17.85 5.40 -0.34
C ARG A 62 -18.76 6.37 -1.10
N TYR A 63 -18.53 6.48 -2.40
CA TYR A 63 -19.34 7.28 -3.31
C TYR A 63 -19.82 6.41 -4.45
N ASP A 64 -21.11 6.41 -4.72
CA ASP A 64 -21.69 5.70 -5.85
C ASP A 64 -22.35 6.70 -6.81
N TYR A 65 -21.91 6.67 -8.06
CA TYR A 65 -22.39 7.53 -9.14
C TYR A 65 -23.01 6.69 -10.24
N ARG A 66 -24.06 7.22 -10.86
CA ARG A 66 -24.61 6.69 -12.10
C ARG A 66 -24.61 7.78 -13.14
N TYR A 67 -24.05 7.50 -14.29
CA TYR A 67 -24.01 8.39 -15.42
C TYR A 67 -24.86 7.81 -16.54
N ALA A 68 -25.80 8.61 -17.07
CA ALA A 68 -26.49 8.25 -18.28
C ALA A 68 -25.53 8.38 -19.46
N VAL A 69 -25.46 7.35 -20.27
CA VAL A 69 -24.72 7.33 -21.51
C VAL A 69 -25.68 7.57 -22.67
N MET A 70 -25.21 8.17 -23.76
CA MET A 70 -26.05 8.29 -24.97
C MET A 70 -26.57 6.91 -25.36
N LEU A 71 -27.90 6.84 -25.71
CA LEU A 71 -28.62 5.63 -26.09
C LEU A 71 -29.11 4.73 -24.93
N GLY A 72 -29.32 5.28 -23.75
CA GLY A 72 -30.01 4.59 -22.66
C GLY A 72 -29.18 3.71 -21.77
N ASP A 73 -27.87 3.62 -21.99
CA ASP A 73 -26.95 2.89 -21.10
C ASP A 73 -26.58 3.70 -19.88
N THR A 74 -26.11 3.00 -18.85
CA THR A 74 -25.60 3.61 -17.63
C THR A 74 -24.18 3.12 -17.33
N LEU A 75 -23.32 4.04 -16.92
CA LEU A 75 -22.03 3.72 -16.29
C LEU A 75 -22.15 3.93 -14.79
N GLY A 76 -21.98 2.88 -14.02
CA GLY A 76 -21.81 2.96 -12.58
C GLY A 76 -20.35 3.25 -12.23
N VAL A 77 -20.12 4.21 -11.34
CA VAL A 77 -18.79 4.50 -10.80
C VAL A 77 -18.88 4.46 -9.29
N THR A 78 -18.15 3.55 -8.67
CA THR A 78 -17.96 3.52 -7.21
C THR A 78 -16.58 4.05 -6.90
N VAL A 79 -16.48 5.02 -6.00
CA VAL A 79 -15.21 5.49 -5.45
C VAL A 79 -15.13 5.08 -3.99
N LEU A 80 -14.10 4.31 -3.66
CA LEU A 80 -13.77 3.92 -2.30
C LEU A 80 -12.57 4.76 -1.83
N GLU A 81 -12.73 5.51 -0.76
CA GLU A 81 -11.68 6.33 -0.14
C GLU A 81 -11.27 5.70 1.19
N PHE A 82 -9.98 5.39 1.34
CA PHE A 82 -9.40 4.73 2.50
C PHE A 82 -8.63 5.73 3.39
N GLU A 83 -8.35 5.33 4.63
CA GLU A 83 -7.55 6.11 5.58
C GLU A 83 -6.14 6.42 5.04
N SER A 84 -5.56 5.47 4.27
CA SER A 84 -4.25 5.65 3.64
C SER A 84 -4.16 4.92 2.30
N ASP A 85 -3.11 5.22 1.53
CA ASP A 85 -2.80 4.57 0.25
C ASP A 85 -2.45 3.09 0.40
N VAL A 86 -1.84 2.69 1.52
CA VAL A 86 -1.49 1.30 1.79
C VAL A 86 -2.73 0.43 2.02
N TYR A 87 -3.75 0.94 2.70
CA TYR A 87 -5.02 0.22 2.88
C TYR A 87 -5.81 0.12 1.57
N ALA A 88 -5.77 1.18 0.76
CA ALA A 88 -6.34 1.14 -0.59
C ALA A 88 -5.64 0.08 -1.46
N LEU A 89 -4.31 -0.01 -1.38
CA LEU A 89 -3.55 -0.98 -2.13
C LEU A 89 -3.80 -2.41 -1.64
N ASP A 90 -3.85 -2.63 -0.33
CA ASP A 90 -4.19 -3.92 0.27
C ASP A 90 -5.56 -4.41 -0.21
N TYR A 91 -6.57 -3.56 -0.11
CA TYR A 91 -7.91 -3.88 -0.63
C TYR A 91 -7.90 -4.14 -2.14
N TYR A 92 -7.22 -3.29 -2.93
CA TYR A 92 -7.15 -3.41 -4.38
C TYR A 92 -6.54 -4.74 -4.83
N MET A 93 -5.51 -5.21 -4.14
CA MET A 93 -4.83 -6.46 -4.44
C MET A 93 -5.62 -7.70 -3.98
N ASN A 94 -6.25 -7.63 -2.81
CA ASN A 94 -6.89 -8.79 -2.19
C ASN A 94 -8.37 -8.97 -2.55
N SER A 95 -9.05 -7.91 -3.01
CA SER A 95 -10.48 -7.96 -3.37
C SER A 95 -10.76 -8.51 -4.78
N GLY A 96 -9.72 -8.93 -5.51
CA GLY A 96 -9.83 -9.38 -6.90
C GLY A 96 -10.04 -8.25 -7.91
N HIS A 97 -9.88 -6.99 -7.48
CA HIS A 97 -9.92 -5.83 -8.38
C HIS A 97 -8.63 -5.64 -9.18
N PHE A 98 -7.52 -6.18 -8.66
CA PHE A 98 -6.23 -6.15 -9.35
C PHE A 98 -6.09 -7.31 -10.32
N GLN A 99 -6.60 -7.13 -11.53
CA GLN A 99 -6.43 -8.10 -12.63
C GLN A 99 -5.72 -7.49 -13.85
N GLY A 100 -4.84 -6.54 -13.62
CA GLY A 100 -4.09 -5.88 -14.70
C GLY A 100 -5.01 -5.06 -15.62
N SER A 101 -4.91 -5.30 -16.93
CA SER A 101 -5.66 -4.55 -17.95
C SER A 101 -6.97 -5.21 -18.38
N VAL A 102 -7.32 -6.37 -17.83
CA VAL A 102 -8.49 -7.14 -18.28
C VAL A 102 -9.72 -6.78 -17.46
N PRO A 103 -10.85 -6.40 -18.07
CA PRO A 103 -12.12 -6.24 -17.37
C PRO A 103 -12.59 -7.56 -16.76
N ILE A 104 -13.17 -7.49 -15.57
CA ILE A 104 -13.76 -8.63 -14.89
C ILE A 104 -15.24 -8.70 -15.22
N LEU A 105 -15.72 -9.84 -15.70
CA LEU A 105 -17.14 -10.08 -15.87
C LEU A 105 -17.75 -10.48 -14.51
N ARG A 106 -18.66 -9.65 -14.00
CA ARG A 106 -19.44 -9.94 -12.78
C ARG A 106 -20.93 -9.95 -13.13
N GLY A 107 -21.48 -11.14 -13.29
CA GLY A 107 -22.84 -11.29 -13.82
C GLY A 107 -22.92 -10.73 -15.24
N ASN A 108 -23.83 -9.76 -15.46
CA ASN A 108 -24.03 -9.10 -16.77
C ASN A 108 -23.21 -7.81 -16.92
N PHE A 109 -22.35 -7.47 -15.95
CA PHE A 109 -21.57 -6.23 -15.96
C PHE A 109 -20.09 -6.53 -16.16
N LEU A 110 -19.44 -5.69 -16.97
CA LEU A 110 -17.98 -5.60 -17.01
C LEU A 110 -17.53 -4.60 -15.96
N GLU A 111 -16.57 -5.01 -15.13
CA GLU A 111 -15.98 -4.20 -14.10
C GLU A 111 -14.52 -3.91 -14.42
N GLN A 112 -14.14 -2.65 -14.35
CA GLN A 112 -12.76 -2.20 -14.45
C GLN A 112 -12.45 -1.33 -13.23
N SER A 113 -11.26 -1.53 -12.63
CA SER A 113 -10.86 -0.78 -11.47
C SER A 113 -9.47 -0.18 -11.61
N PHE A 114 -9.29 0.96 -10.95
CA PHE A 114 -8.06 1.72 -10.93
C PHE A 114 -7.81 2.24 -9.52
N ARG A 115 -6.55 2.37 -9.14
CA ARG A 115 -6.14 2.97 -7.88
C ARG A 115 -5.45 4.32 -8.10
N ALA A 116 -5.76 5.30 -7.27
CA ALA A 116 -5.07 6.58 -7.19
C ALA A 116 -4.88 6.94 -5.72
N ASP A 117 -3.65 6.84 -5.21
CA ASP A 117 -3.31 6.95 -3.78
C ASP A 117 -4.26 6.13 -2.90
N LYS A 118 -4.94 6.80 -1.97
CA LYS A 118 -5.89 6.21 -1.03
C LYS A 118 -7.28 5.92 -1.63
N ARG A 119 -7.43 6.01 -2.96
CA ARG A 119 -8.72 5.85 -3.64
C ARG A 119 -8.71 4.68 -4.61
N ILE A 120 -9.85 3.99 -4.68
CA ILE A 120 -10.12 2.98 -5.69
C ILE A 120 -11.36 3.39 -6.47
N PHE A 121 -11.23 3.45 -7.77
CA PHE A 121 -12.31 3.72 -8.73
C PHE A 121 -12.75 2.41 -9.36
N ILE A 122 -14.03 2.07 -9.25
CA ILE A 122 -14.62 0.87 -9.80
C ILE A 122 -15.67 1.29 -10.81
N PHE A 123 -15.45 0.99 -12.09
CA PHE A 123 -16.36 1.27 -13.19
C PHE A 123 -17.13 0.02 -13.53
N ARG A 124 -18.47 0.13 -13.58
CA ARG A 124 -19.37 -0.94 -13.96
C ARG A 124 -20.22 -0.50 -15.14
N HIS A 125 -20.16 -1.25 -16.21
CA HIS A 125 -20.95 -0.99 -17.39
C HIS A 125 -21.52 -2.29 -17.95
N ASP A 126 -22.57 -2.19 -18.78
CA ASP A 126 -23.15 -3.34 -19.44
C ASP A 126 -22.10 -4.04 -20.33
N SER A 127 -22.15 -5.37 -20.38
CA SER A 127 -21.20 -6.19 -21.15
C SER A 127 -21.26 -5.95 -22.67
N TYR A 128 -22.34 -5.37 -23.17
CA TYR A 128 -22.51 -5.08 -24.60
C TYR A 128 -21.72 -3.88 -25.11
N ARG A 129 -21.26 -2.98 -24.20
CA ARG A 129 -20.43 -1.83 -24.57
C ARG A 129 -19.09 -1.90 -23.87
N ARG A 130 -18.05 -1.94 -24.67
CA ARG A 130 -16.68 -1.81 -24.18
C ARG A 130 -16.33 -0.32 -24.12
N TYR A 131 -16.25 0.21 -22.90
CA TYR A 131 -15.44 1.42 -22.71
C TYR A 131 -13.98 1.03 -22.84
N GLU A 132 -13.23 1.75 -23.65
CA GLU A 132 -11.81 1.54 -23.72
C GLU A 132 -11.19 1.86 -22.36
N ARG A 133 -10.29 1.00 -21.91
CA ARG A 133 -9.58 1.23 -20.64
C ARG A 133 -8.95 2.63 -20.59
N ALA A 134 -8.43 3.11 -21.72
CA ALA A 134 -7.81 4.43 -21.84
C ALA A 134 -8.77 5.58 -21.47
N ASP A 135 -10.05 5.48 -21.80
CA ASP A 135 -11.03 6.51 -21.47
C ASP A 135 -11.31 6.57 -19.97
N LEU A 136 -11.47 5.40 -19.34
CA LEU A 136 -11.67 5.31 -17.90
C LEU A 136 -10.40 5.71 -17.14
N GLU A 137 -9.23 5.34 -17.64
CA GLU A 137 -7.94 5.74 -17.10
C GLU A 137 -7.75 7.26 -17.15
N ASN A 138 -8.12 7.91 -18.25
CA ASN A 138 -8.09 9.36 -18.41
C ASN A 138 -9.00 10.09 -17.40
N TYR A 139 -10.10 9.47 -16.99
CA TYR A 139 -10.92 9.99 -15.90
C TYR A 139 -10.14 9.93 -14.58
N VAL A 140 -9.52 8.79 -14.24
CA VAL A 140 -8.80 8.58 -12.98
C VAL A 140 -7.53 9.44 -12.91
N ARG A 141 -6.83 9.69 -14.00
CA ARG A 141 -5.63 10.55 -14.08
C ARG A 141 -5.84 11.98 -13.58
N ARG A 142 -7.08 12.44 -13.48
CA ARG A 142 -7.41 13.77 -12.96
C ARG A 142 -7.30 13.85 -11.45
N PHE A 143 -7.26 12.72 -10.77
CA PHE A 143 -7.13 12.65 -9.32
C PHE A 143 -5.65 12.53 -8.93
N PRO A 144 -5.25 13.15 -7.82
CA PRO A 144 -3.88 13.03 -7.34
C PRO A 144 -3.52 11.56 -7.07
N GLY A 145 -2.26 11.21 -7.30
CA GLY A 145 -1.72 9.91 -6.96
C GLY A 145 -2.06 8.77 -7.90
N TYR A 146 -2.56 9.05 -9.11
CA TYR A 146 -2.64 8.04 -10.15
C TYR A 146 -1.29 7.86 -10.83
N HIS A 147 -0.68 6.70 -10.64
CA HIS A 147 0.65 6.39 -11.19
C HIS A 147 0.63 5.35 -12.32
N GLY A 148 -0.53 4.85 -12.72
CA GLY A 148 -0.69 3.86 -13.77
C GLY A 148 0.11 2.57 -13.57
N GLY A 149 -0.53 1.42 -13.51
CA GLY A 149 0.16 0.14 -13.50
C GLY A 149 0.49 -0.42 -12.11
N PHE A 150 1.54 -1.23 -12.03
CA PHE A 150 1.98 -1.92 -10.82
C PHE A 150 2.59 -0.91 -9.83
N PRO A 151 2.26 -0.99 -8.53
CA PRO A 151 2.78 -0.03 -7.55
C PRO A 151 4.31 -0.01 -7.54
N GLN A 152 4.90 1.18 -7.67
CA GLN A 152 6.36 1.33 -7.73
C GLN A 152 7.09 0.73 -6.53
N ALA A 153 6.43 0.70 -5.37
CA ALA A 153 6.96 0.09 -4.18
C ALA A 153 7.39 -1.38 -4.38
N PHE A 154 6.70 -2.12 -5.24
CA PHE A 154 7.09 -3.49 -5.59
C PHE A 154 8.31 -3.57 -6.53
N LEU A 155 8.64 -2.47 -7.22
CA LEU A 155 9.81 -2.43 -8.10
C LEU A 155 11.13 -2.45 -7.31
N SER A 156 11.10 -2.13 -6.02
CA SER A 156 12.26 -2.24 -5.14
C SER A 156 12.58 -3.67 -4.70
N LEU A 157 11.69 -4.63 -4.98
CA LEU A 157 11.93 -6.04 -4.72
C LEU A 157 12.63 -6.70 -5.94
N PRO A 158 13.40 -7.77 -5.78
CA PRO A 158 14.05 -8.47 -6.88
C PRO A 158 13.06 -8.87 -7.98
N PHE A 159 13.50 -8.84 -9.25
CA PHE A 159 12.63 -9.20 -10.38
C PHE A 159 12.74 -10.66 -10.79
N GLU A 160 13.92 -11.23 -10.65
CA GLU A 160 14.20 -12.61 -11.06
C GLU A 160 13.40 -13.61 -10.23
N HIS A 161 12.89 -14.65 -10.86
CA HIS A 161 12.11 -15.74 -10.25
C HIS A 161 10.80 -15.33 -9.55
N ARG A 162 10.31 -14.10 -9.79
CA ARG A 162 9.07 -13.60 -9.20
C ARG A 162 7.87 -14.39 -9.68
N GLU A 163 7.08 -14.91 -8.76
CA GLU A 163 5.78 -15.51 -9.08
C GLU A 163 4.74 -14.42 -9.39
N GLN A 164 4.15 -14.47 -10.59
CA GLN A 164 3.11 -13.53 -10.99
C GLN A 164 1.84 -13.73 -10.15
N GLY A 165 1.19 -12.63 -9.76
CA GLY A 165 -0.05 -12.67 -8.97
C GLY A 165 0.13 -13.14 -7.52
N ARG A 166 1.37 -13.26 -7.03
CA ARG A 166 1.72 -13.66 -5.66
C ARG A 166 2.36 -12.52 -4.87
N SER A 167 1.86 -11.31 -5.10
CA SER A 167 2.21 -10.14 -4.30
C SER A 167 1.07 -9.84 -3.33
N SER A 168 1.39 -9.42 -2.11
CA SER A 168 0.40 -9.02 -1.11
C SER A 168 0.92 -7.89 -0.21
N ILE A 169 0.01 -7.26 0.51
CA ILE A 169 0.33 -6.33 1.58
C ILE A 169 -0.26 -6.89 2.86
N GLN A 170 0.48 -6.79 3.95
CA GLN A 170 0.04 -7.17 5.27
C GLN A 170 0.13 -5.96 6.20
N THR A 171 -1.00 -5.54 6.76
CA THR A 171 -1.12 -4.27 7.49
C THR A 171 -1.23 -4.42 9.00
N LYS A 172 -1.53 -5.61 9.52
CA LYS A 172 -1.80 -5.83 10.96
C LYS A 172 -0.94 -6.93 11.56
N PHE A 173 -0.82 -8.04 10.85
CA PHE A 173 -0.05 -9.18 11.27
C PHE A 173 0.88 -9.60 10.16
N PHE A 174 2.11 -9.92 10.52
CA PHE A 174 3.10 -10.43 9.60
C PHE A 174 3.86 -11.59 10.24
N LEU A 175 3.91 -12.73 9.56
CA LEU A 175 4.46 -14.00 10.08
C LEU A 175 3.88 -14.41 11.45
N GLY A 176 2.56 -14.18 11.64
CA GLY A 176 1.88 -14.51 12.89
C GLY A 176 2.07 -13.50 14.02
N VAL A 177 2.94 -12.52 13.86
CA VAL A 177 3.24 -11.48 14.86
C VAL A 177 2.54 -10.18 14.49
N LYS A 178 1.99 -9.48 15.47
CA LYS A 178 1.40 -8.15 15.27
C LYS A 178 2.51 -7.16 14.87
N ALA A 179 2.36 -6.54 13.70
CA ALA A 179 3.25 -5.50 13.20
C ALA A 179 2.60 -4.13 13.32
N SER A 180 3.34 -3.11 13.74
CA SER A 180 2.94 -1.71 13.75
C SER A 180 3.14 -1.03 12.40
N PHE A 181 3.78 -1.71 11.46
CA PHE A 181 4.10 -1.20 10.13
C PHE A 181 3.59 -2.14 9.04
N PRO A 182 3.10 -1.61 7.92
CA PRO A 182 2.69 -2.40 6.77
C PRO A 182 3.89 -3.01 6.05
N VAL A 183 3.70 -4.23 5.53
CA VAL A 183 4.74 -5.00 4.85
C VAL A 183 4.27 -5.42 3.47
N LEU A 184 5.07 -5.13 2.45
CA LEU A 184 4.94 -5.65 1.09
C LEU A 184 5.57 -7.03 1.02
N VAL A 185 4.88 -7.99 0.47
CA VAL A 185 5.36 -9.37 0.29
C VAL A 185 5.28 -9.76 -1.17
N GLN A 186 6.33 -10.39 -1.67
CA GLN A 186 6.39 -10.99 -2.99
C GLN A 186 6.92 -12.42 -2.87
N SER A 187 6.23 -13.38 -3.49
CA SER A 187 6.68 -14.76 -3.58
C SER A 187 7.55 -15.00 -4.80
N TYR A 188 8.49 -15.91 -4.65
CA TYR A 188 9.48 -16.28 -5.66
C TYR A 188 9.55 -17.81 -5.80
N ARG A 189 9.92 -18.26 -7.02
CA ARG A 189 10.08 -19.66 -7.31
C ARG A 189 11.19 -19.88 -8.33
N ASP A 190 12.10 -20.82 -8.01
CA ASP A 190 13.08 -21.35 -8.94
C ASP A 190 13.09 -22.89 -8.84
N GLY A 191 12.56 -23.53 -9.86
CA GLY A 191 12.34 -24.98 -9.83
C GLY A 191 11.45 -25.41 -8.66
N ASN A 192 12.04 -26.16 -7.71
CA ASN A 192 11.37 -26.61 -6.49
C ASN A 192 11.58 -25.67 -5.30
N LEU A 193 12.49 -24.72 -5.40
CA LEU A 193 12.75 -23.76 -4.35
C LEU A 193 11.65 -22.69 -4.34
N ARG A 194 11.19 -22.37 -3.14
CA ARG A 194 10.20 -21.31 -2.92
C ARG A 194 10.62 -20.47 -1.74
N TRP A 195 10.56 -19.15 -1.95
CA TRP A 195 10.84 -18.20 -0.90
C TRP A 195 9.97 -16.95 -1.07
N ASN A 196 9.98 -16.12 -0.07
CA ASN A 196 9.31 -14.84 -0.08
C ASN A 196 10.32 -13.75 0.28
N VAL A 197 10.17 -12.59 -0.33
CA VAL A 197 10.87 -11.39 0.04
C VAL A 197 9.85 -10.36 0.47
N ALA A 198 10.10 -9.70 1.57
CA ALA A 198 9.25 -8.63 2.03
C ALA A 198 10.09 -7.39 2.40
N ARG A 199 9.41 -6.24 2.34
CA ARG A 199 9.93 -5.00 2.87
C ARG A 199 8.84 -4.22 3.57
N SER A 200 9.22 -3.36 4.52
CA SER A 200 8.27 -2.39 5.07
C SER A 200 7.82 -1.39 4.02
N TRP A 201 6.57 -0.90 4.12
CA TRP A 201 6.05 0.15 3.24
C TRP A 201 6.84 1.44 3.43
N ASP A 202 6.94 1.91 4.66
CA ASP A 202 7.66 3.10 5.07
C ASP A 202 8.93 2.76 5.87
N GLN A 203 9.60 3.80 6.33
CA GLN A 203 10.64 3.66 7.36
C GLN A 203 10.01 3.20 8.66
N VAL A 204 10.72 2.34 9.37
CA VAL A 204 10.30 1.72 10.64
C VAL A 204 11.27 2.17 11.72
N GLU A 205 10.75 2.61 12.84
CA GLU A 205 11.56 2.94 14.00
C GLU A 205 12.21 1.67 14.60
N SER A 206 13.38 1.81 15.23
CA SER A 206 14.11 0.67 15.79
C SER A 206 13.27 -0.10 16.81
N GLU A 207 12.57 0.63 17.68
CA GLU A 207 11.70 0.05 18.70
C GLU A 207 10.55 -0.78 18.10
N ASP A 208 9.95 -0.33 17.01
CA ASP A 208 8.87 -1.04 16.33
C ASP A 208 9.36 -2.32 15.66
N PHE A 209 10.57 -2.27 15.04
CA PHE A 209 11.20 -3.46 14.48
C PHE A 209 11.57 -4.46 15.58
N GLU A 210 12.23 -4.03 16.65
CA GLU A 210 12.63 -4.87 17.78
C GLU A 210 11.41 -5.53 18.45
N LYS A 211 10.33 -4.79 18.65
CA LYS A 211 9.09 -5.29 19.22
C LYS A 211 8.43 -6.37 18.35
N TRP A 212 8.41 -6.19 17.03
CA TRP A 212 7.95 -7.20 16.10
C TRP A 212 8.89 -8.40 16.09
N ALA A 213 10.20 -8.20 15.97
CA ALA A 213 11.20 -9.25 15.91
C ALA A 213 11.22 -10.12 17.19
N ALA A 214 10.99 -9.53 18.37
CA ALA A 214 10.87 -10.25 19.62
C ALA A 214 9.68 -11.24 19.66
N GLY A 215 8.66 -11.04 18.83
CA GLY A 215 7.54 -11.97 18.69
C GLY A 215 7.82 -13.17 17.77
N LEU A 216 8.93 -13.16 17.04
CA LEU A 216 9.34 -14.27 16.16
C LEU A 216 10.02 -15.39 16.97
N LYS A 217 9.93 -16.62 16.46
CA LYS A 217 10.71 -17.74 16.99
C LYS A 217 12.17 -17.63 16.53
N GLN A 218 12.96 -16.86 17.26
CA GLN A 218 14.37 -16.62 16.91
C GLN A 218 15.21 -17.87 17.12
N VAL A 219 16.21 -18.04 16.24
CA VAL A 219 17.15 -19.16 16.26
C VAL A 219 18.56 -18.65 15.97
N THR A 220 19.56 -19.41 16.40
CA THR A 220 20.97 -19.18 16.04
C THR A 220 21.40 -20.26 15.07
N PRO A 221 21.54 -19.94 13.75
CA PRO A 221 21.97 -20.95 12.78
C PRO A 221 23.40 -21.40 13.07
N SER A 222 23.64 -22.72 12.94
CA SER A 222 24.99 -23.30 13.11
C SER A 222 25.76 -23.39 11.79
N GLU A 223 25.09 -23.26 10.66
CA GLU A 223 25.65 -23.44 9.32
C GLU A 223 26.32 -22.18 8.74
N ILE A 224 26.04 -21.03 9.33
CA ILE A 224 26.57 -19.71 8.92
C ILE A 224 27.04 -18.91 10.17
N VAL A 225 27.82 -17.86 9.93
CA VAL A 225 28.17 -16.89 10.97
C VAL A 225 27.09 -15.79 10.97
N PRO A 226 26.23 -15.72 12.01
CA PRO A 226 25.16 -14.74 12.04
C PRO A 226 25.68 -13.30 11.99
N ALA A 227 25.10 -12.45 11.15
CA ALA A 227 25.39 -11.02 11.15
C ALA A 227 24.73 -10.34 12.39
N ASN A 228 25.42 -9.39 13.01
CA ASN A 228 25.00 -8.79 14.29
C ASN A 228 23.71 -7.97 14.21
N ASP A 229 23.37 -7.44 13.04
CA ASP A 229 22.21 -6.60 12.78
C ASP A 229 21.05 -7.37 12.10
N CYS A 230 21.17 -8.69 12.05
CA CYS A 230 20.15 -9.57 11.50
C CYS A 230 19.47 -10.41 12.59
N VAL A 231 18.15 -10.60 12.43
CA VAL A 231 17.34 -11.53 13.22
C VAL A 231 17.09 -12.78 12.39
N TYR A 232 17.50 -13.93 12.91
CA TYR A 232 17.29 -15.25 12.30
C TYR A 232 16.14 -15.95 13.02
N PHE A 233 15.18 -16.51 12.27
CA PHE A 233 13.97 -17.07 12.86
C PHE A 233 13.40 -18.25 12.06
N GLU A 234 12.58 -19.07 12.71
CA GLU A 234 11.74 -20.07 12.03
C GLU A 234 10.42 -19.43 11.62
N ALA A 235 10.10 -19.47 10.33
CA ALA A 235 8.88 -18.90 9.75
C ALA A 235 7.73 -19.93 9.62
N GLY A 236 7.85 -21.11 10.21
CA GLY A 236 6.95 -22.25 10.17
C GLY A 236 7.71 -23.56 10.10
N GLU A 237 7.00 -24.68 9.89
CA GLU A 237 7.65 -25.98 9.74
C GLU A 237 8.63 -25.96 8.57
N ASN A 238 9.92 -26.24 8.85
CA ASN A 238 11.01 -26.29 7.87
C ASN A 238 11.23 -25.02 7.05
N SER A 239 10.74 -23.86 7.50
CA SER A 239 10.93 -22.57 6.84
C SER A 239 11.80 -21.67 7.69
N ASN A 240 12.94 -21.27 7.16
CA ASN A 240 13.90 -20.38 7.78
C ASN A 240 13.65 -18.92 7.33
N GLY A 241 14.00 -17.95 8.15
CA GLY A 241 13.87 -16.53 7.81
C GLY A 241 15.00 -15.67 8.37
N ILE A 242 15.30 -14.60 7.64
CA ILE A 242 16.23 -13.55 8.03
C ILE A 242 15.52 -12.20 7.88
N ALA A 243 15.66 -11.35 8.88
CA ALA A 243 15.14 -9.98 8.87
C ALA A 243 16.19 -9.00 9.37
N SER A 244 16.23 -7.80 8.81
CA SER A 244 17.02 -6.68 9.31
C SER A 244 16.35 -5.35 9.04
N ARG A 245 16.61 -4.38 9.91
CA ARG A 245 16.32 -2.98 9.67
C ARG A 245 17.52 -2.33 9.01
N LEU A 246 17.37 -1.99 7.73
CA LEU A 246 18.44 -1.40 6.92
C LEU A 246 18.77 0.04 7.37
N ALA A 247 19.94 0.53 6.99
CA ALA A 247 20.43 1.87 7.35
C ALA A 247 19.44 3.02 6.96
N GLY A 248 18.61 2.82 5.92
CA GLY A 248 17.55 3.76 5.56
C GLY A 248 16.26 3.65 6.36
N GLY A 249 16.25 2.84 7.44
CA GLY A 249 15.07 2.62 8.29
C GLY A 249 14.04 1.64 7.72
N ARG A 250 14.20 1.16 6.50
CA ARG A 250 13.32 0.13 5.93
C ARG A 250 13.70 -1.25 6.47
N VAL A 251 12.70 -2.10 6.63
CA VAL A 251 12.91 -3.49 7.02
C VAL A 251 12.95 -4.37 5.79
N ALA A 252 13.96 -5.21 5.68
CA ALA A 252 14.09 -6.26 4.69
C ALA A 252 13.90 -7.62 5.36
N ILE A 253 13.14 -8.52 4.71
CA ILE A 253 12.85 -9.85 5.26
C ILE A 253 12.85 -10.85 4.11
N VAL A 254 13.51 -11.98 4.31
CA VAL A 254 13.48 -13.12 3.38
C VAL A 254 13.20 -14.40 4.17
N TRP A 255 12.30 -15.24 3.68
CA TRP A 255 12.01 -16.53 4.33
C TRP A 255 11.54 -17.57 3.30
N GLY A 256 11.76 -18.85 3.61
CA GLY A 256 11.35 -19.96 2.73
C GLY A 256 11.93 -21.30 3.14
N TYR A 257 11.63 -22.30 2.32
CA TYR A 257 12.17 -23.66 2.44
C TYR A 257 13.58 -23.74 1.85
N LEU A 258 14.53 -23.09 2.50
CA LEU A 258 15.89 -22.90 2.03
C LEU A 258 16.91 -23.28 3.12
N SER A 259 18.10 -23.71 2.72
CA SER A 259 19.25 -23.79 3.62
C SER A 259 19.64 -22.40 4.11
N TRP A 260 20.28 -22.30 5.26
CA TRP A 260 20.75 -21.02 5.79
C TRP A 260 21.70 -20.28 4.83
N PRO A 261 22.69 -20.94 4.19
CA PRO A 261 23.55 -20.27 3.20
C PRO A 261 22.81 -19.69 2.00
N ASP A 262 21.83 -20.42 1.46
CA ASP A 262 21.03 -19.93 0.33
C ASP A 262 20.14 -18.76 0.73
N LEU A 263 19.52 -18.84 1.91
CA LEU A 263 18.69 -17.80 2.45
C LEU A 263 19.47 -16.51 2.69
N GLU A 264 20.67 -16.62 3.26
CA GLU A 264 21.55 -15.48 3.51
C GLU A 264 21.95 -14.78 2.21
N ARG A 265 22.33 -15.55 1.19
CA ARG A 265 22.66 -15.02 -0.15
C ARG A 265 21.47 -14.23 -0.74
N LEU A 266 20.27 -14.79 -0.68
CA LEU A 266 19.07 -14.13 -1.19
C LEU A 266 18.70 -12.89 -0.35
N PHE A 267 18.95 -12.94 0.97
CA PHE A 267 18.70 -11.81 1.84
C PHE A 267 19.60 -10.61 1.50
N PHE A 268 20.88 -10.80 1.24
CA PHE A 268 21.78 -9.72 0.85
C PHE A 268 21.38 -9.10 -0.50
N VAL A 269 21.06 -9.92 -1.50
CA VAL A 269 20.56 -9.44 -2.81
C VAL A 269 19.28 -8.61 -2.65
N ALA A 270 18.35 -9.05 -1.81
CA ALA A 270 17.10 -8.34 -1.57
C ALA A 270 17.35 -7.04 -0.79
N SER A 271 18.21 -7.07 0.22
CA SER A 271 18.55 -5.92 1.05
C SER A 271 19.19 -4.80 0.25
N ASP A 272 20.13 -5.11 -0.62
CA ASP A 272 20.77 -4.13 -1.51
C ASP A 272 19.74 -3.46 -2.40
N ARG A 273 18.85 -4.22 -3.01
CA ARG A 273 17.76 -3.69 -3.86
C ARG A 273 16.80 -2.79 -3.08
N ILE A 274 16.42 -3.19 -1.88
CA ILE A 274 15.51 -2.41 -1.02
C ILE A 274 16.20 -1.11 -0.57
N PHE A 275 17.50 -1.17 -0.28
CA PHE A 275 18.28 -0.01 0.13
C PHE A 275 18.49 0.99 -1.01
N GLU A 276 18.79 0.51 -2.21
CA GLU A 276 19.01 1.35 -3.40
C GLU A 276 17.74 2.03 -3.91
N ALA A 277 16.57 1.46 -3.63
CA ALA A 277 15.28 2.02 -4.03
C ALA A 277 14.99 3.32 -3.25
N ARG A 278 15.48 4.42 -3.76
CA ARG A 278 15.19 5.79 -3.29
C ARG A 278 13.83 6.23 -3.83
N TYR A 279 12.77 5.96 -3.08
CA TYR A 279 11.41 6.45 -3.39
C TYR A 279 10.77 7.08 -2.15
#